data_908a1fa9c20dcb05d3d5f659770523b1
#
_entry.id   908a1fa9c20dcb05d3d5f659770523b1
#
_cell.length_a   1.000
_cell.length_b   1.000
_cell.length_c   1.000
_cell.angle_alpha   90.00
_cell.angle_beta   90.00
_cell.angle_gamma   90.00
#
_symmetry.space_group_name_H-M   'P 1'
#
loop_
_entity.id
_entity.type
_entity.pdbx_description
1 polymer ?
#
loop_
_entity_poly.entity_id
_entity_poly.type
_entity_poly.pdbx_seq_one_letter_code
_entity_poly.pdbx_strand_id
1 'polypeptide(L)'
;MKQVVAYYRVSTNDQSLGIDAQKGIIKQYCDLNSVEIISEYEEHESGKNNNRVKLAIALEETVKTGASLIVAKIDRLTRVAYFGLQLCEKYKIIFCDHPTMGTLEQSIYFGMAQQEREYISQRTKAALKALKSKGVKLGAPNPHFTDNMRRMALSRRKSNSVNNEANRKAYAIVSIMSGNWSDKARFLNNNGFKTPRGGIWRPQQVQRLVDMMTQ
;
A
#
# COMPACT_ATOMS: atom_id res chain seq x y z
N MET A 1 -7.31 34.88 -4.25
CA MET A 1 -7.90 33.79 -3.43
C MET A 1 -6.78 32.85 -3.03
N LYS A 2 -6.87 32.27 -1.84
CA LYS A 2 -5.92 31.20 -1.46
C LYS A 2 -6.29 29.95 -2.25
N GLN A 3 -5.31 29.28 -2.85
CA GLN A 3 -5.52 28.06 -3.64
C GLN A 3 -5.06 26.84 -2.88
N VAL A 4 -5.77 25.72 -3.05
CA VAL A 4 -5.46 24.46 -2.39
C VAL A 4 -5.56 23.28 -3.36
N VAL A 5 -4.74 22.27 -3.10
CA VAL A 5 -4.79 20.95 -3.72
C VAL A 5 -5.41 20.00 -2.71
N ALA A 6 -6.55 19.40 -3.04
CA ALA A 6 -7.25 18.49 -2.14
C ALA A 6 -6.73 17.06 -2.27
N TYR A 7 -6.49 16.42 -1.12
CA TYR A 7 -6.06 15.03 -1.05
C TYR A 7 -7.00 14.21 -0.17
N TYR A 8 -7.48 13.11 -0.72
CA TYR A 8 -8.40 12.16 -0.10
C TYR A 8 -7.78 10.78 0.01
N ARG A 9 -7.98 10.08 1.12
CA ARG A 9 -7.45 8.73 1.30
C ARG A 9 -8.46 7.81 1.97
N VAL A 10 -8.63 6.62 1.38
CA VAL A 10 -9.37 5.51 2.00
C VAL A 10 -8.51 4.25 1.99
N SER A 11 -8.64 3.43 3.02
CA SER A 11 -8.09 2.08 3.05
C SER A 11 -9.20 1.06 2.77
N THR A 12 -8.88 -0.04 2.09
CA THR A 12 -9.84 -1.10 1.76
C THR A 12 -10.47 -1.79 2.98
N ASN A 13 -9.91 -1.61 4.17
CA ASN A 13 -10.38 -2.22 5.42
C ASN A 13 -10.92 -1.20 6.44
N ASP A 14 -11.04 0.08 6.05
CA ASP A 14 -11.40 1.13 6.99
C ASP A 14 -12.89 1.45 6.85
N GLN A 15 -13.68 1.17 7.88
CA GLN A 15 -15.07 1.61 8.00
C GLN A 15 -15.19 3.11 8.36
N SER A 16 -14.08 3.83 8.34
CA SER A 16 -13.99 5.25 8.65
C SER A 16 -14.37 6.13 7.46
N LEU A 17 -14.35 7.42 7.64
CA LEU A 17 -14.74 8.50 6.74
C LEU A 17 -14.44 8.21 5.25
N GLY A 18 -15.47 7.92 4.46
CA GLY A 18 -15.37 7.68 3.02
C GLY A 18 -14.90 8.93 2.24
N ILE A 19 -14.57 8.76 0.95
CA ILE A 19 -14.10 9.87 0.09
C ILE A 19 -15.16 10.98 0.02
N ASP A 20 -16.42 10.65 -0.17
CA ASP A 20 -17.50 11.64 -0.29
C ASP A 20 -17.67 12.49 0.97
N ALA A 21 -17.53 11.88 2.14
CA ALA A 21 -17.58 12.61 3.40
C ALA A 21 -16.33 13.51 3.58
N GLN A 22 -15.14 13.08 3.13
CA GLN A 22 -13.95 13.93 3.11
C GLN A 22 -14.12 15.11 2.15
N LYS A 23 -14.69 14.90 0.97
CA LYS A 23 -15.02 15.96 0.01
C LYS A 23 -15.98 16.98 0.61
N GLY A 24 -17.01 16.52 1.30
CA GLY A 24 -17.96 17.39 2.00
C GLY A 24 -17.29 18.30 3.03
N ILE A 25 -16.42 17.74 3.87
CA ILE A 25 -15.66 18.51 4.88
C ILE A 25 -14.75 19.55 4.24
N ILE A 26 -13.97 19.16 3.20
CA ILE A 26 -13.05 20.07 2.52
C ILE A 26 -13.82 21.18 1.80
N LYS A 27 -14.92 20.83 1.11
CA LYS A 27 -15.75 21.81 0.42
C LYS A 27 -16.32 22.83 1.42
N GLN A 28 -16.90 22.37 2.53
CA GLN A 28 -17.41 23.25 3.56
C GLN A 28 -16.32 24.21 4.09
N TYR A 29 -15.13 23.68 4.35
CA TYR A 29 -13.99 24.52 4.77
C TYR A 29 -13.64 25.58 3.72
N CYS A 30 -13.57 25.19 2.45
CA CYS A 30 -13.22 26.10 1.35
C CYS A 30 -14.27 27.19 1.17
N ASP A 31 -15.55 26.85 1.23
CA ASP A 31 -16.66 27.80 1.12
C ASP A 31 -16.62 28.84 2.26
N LEU A 32 -16.39 28.39 3.49
CA LEU A 32 -16.33 29.28 4.68
C LEU A 32 -15.10 30.20 4.68
N ASN A 33 -13.99 29.77 4.07
CA ASN A 33 -12.72 30.52 4.12
C ASN A 33 -12.37 31.21 2.78
N SER A 34 -13.25 31.18 1.79
CA SER A 34 -13.04 31.75 0.44
C SER A 34 -11.75 31.18 -0.22
N VAL A 35 -11.58 29.86 -0.16
CA VAL A 35 -10.44 29.11 -0.69
C VAL A 35 -10.89 28.36 -1.95
N GLU A 36 -10.05 28.36 -2.99
CA GLU A 36 -10.31 27.70 -4.26
C GLU A 36 -9.58 26.34 -4.34
N ILE A 37 -10.30 25.29 -4.69
CA ILE A 37 -9.71 23.97 -4.96
C ILE A 37 -9.28 23.95 -6.43
N ILE A 38 -7.97 23.85 -6.70
CA ILE A 38 -7.42 23.84 -8.06
C ILE A 38 -7.30 22.40 -8.62
N SER A 39 -7.14 21.40 -7.76
CA SER A 39 -7.08 19.99 -8.15
C SER A 39 -7.40 19.06 -6.97
N GLU A 40 -7.79 17.83 -7.31
CA GLU A 40 -8.20 16.81 -6.36
C GLU A 40 -7.49 15.49 -6.64
N TYR A 41 -6.99 14.82 -5.58
CA TYR A 41 -6.31 13.54 -5.67
C TYR A 41 -6.89 12.52 -4.69
N GLU A 42 -7.29 11.37 -5.22
CA GLU A 42 -7.85 10.26 -4.46
C GLU A 42 -6.87 9.09 -4.38
N GLU A 43 -6.57 8.61 -3.18
CA GLU A 43 -5.69 7.48 -2.91
C GLU A 43 -6.47 6.33 -2.29
N HIS A 44 -6.46 5.18 -2.96
CA HIS A 44 -7.02 3.93 -2.44
C HIS A 44 -5.88 3.05 -1.92
N GLU A 45 -5.68 3.02 -0.61
CA GLU A 45 -4.61 2.27 0.03
C GLU A 45 -5.02 0.80 0.20
N SER A 46 -4.43 -0.12 -0.57
CA SER A 46 -4.53 -1.55 -0.31
C SER A 46 -3.47 -1.95 0.70
N GLY A 47 -3.85 -2.65 1.78
CA GLY A 47 -3.02 -2.93 2.96
C GLY A 47 -1.64 -3.61 2.76
N LYS A 48 -1.19 -3.76 1.52
CA LYS A 48 0.13 -4.28 1.15
C LYS A 48 1.03 -3.27 0.41
N ASN A 49 0.49 -2.15 -0.05
CA ASN A 49 1.24 -1.19 -0.85
C ASN A 49 1.14 0.20 -0.22
N ASN A 50 2.18 0.60 0.49
CA ASN A 50 2.33 1.95 1.07
C ASN A 50 2.82 2.98 0.04
N ASN A 51 2.72 2.69 -1.25
CA ASN A 51 3.21 3.56 -2.30
C ASN A 51 2.14 4.62 -2.60
N ARG A 52 2.24 5.77 -1.95
CA ARG A 52 1.29 6.90 -2.05
C ARG A 52 1.63 7.77 -3.25
N VAL A 53 1.41 7.22 -4.44
CA VAL A 53 1.72 7.90 -5.70
C VAL A 53 0.91 9.18 -5.85
N LYS A 54 -0.36 9.15 -5.46
CA LYS A 54 -1.25 10.32 -5.56
C LYS A 54 -0.87 11.43 -4.58
N LEU A 55 -0.44 11.09 -3.36
CA LEU A 55 0.09 12.06 -2.42
C LEU A 55 1.36 12.74 -2.96
N ALA A 56 2.27 11.98 -3.55
CA ALA A 56 3.50 12.54 -4.12
C ALA A 56 3.18 13.54 -5.25
N ILE A 57 2.26 13.19 -6.16
CA ILE A 57 1.82 14.09 -7.23
C ILE A 57 1.15 15.34 -6.67
N ALA A 58 0.25 15.19 -5.68
CA ALA A 58 -0.41 16.32 -5.03
C ALA A 58 0.60 17.30 -4.40
N LEU A 59 1.62 16.76 -3.71
CA LEU A 59 2.69 17.56 -3.10
C LEU A 59 3.57 18.27 -4.14
N GLU A 60 3.89 17.61 -5.25
CA GLU A 60 4.61 18.25 -6.35
C GLU A 60 3.82 19.41 -6.96
N GLU A 61 2.52 19.25 -7.09
CA GLU A 61 1.65 20.30 -7.61
C GLU A 61 1.57 21.50 -6.66
N THR A 62 1.49 21.26 -5.34
CA THR A 62 1.54 22.36 -4.37
C THR A 62 2.83 23.18 -4.49
N VAL A 63 3.96 22.54 -4.78
CA VAL A 63 5.24 23.24 -5.00
C VAL A 63 5.20 24.06 -6.29
N LYS A 64 4.64 23.51 -7.38
CA LYS A 64 4.58 24.18 -8.69
C LYS A 64 3.64 25.37 -8.69
N THR A 65 2.50 25.26 -7.98
CA THR A 65 1.46 26.29 -7.98
C THR A 65 1.57 27.28 -6.82
N GLY A 66 2.36 26.96 -5.79
CA GLY A 66 2.40 27.72 -4.54
C GLY A 66 1.16 27.50 -3.66
N ALA A 67 0.26 26.58 -4.03
CA ALA A 67 -0.92 26.21 -3.28
C ALA A 67 -0.59 25.43 -2.00
N SER A 68 -1.54 25.36 -1.06
CA SER A 68 -1.43 24.50 0.12
C SER A 68 -2.09 23.17 -0.14
N LEU A 69 -1.57 22.06 0.44
CA LEU A 69 -2.29 20.80 0.48
C LEU A 69 -3.43 20.89 1.51
N ILE A 70 -4.63 20.45 1.16
CA ILE A 70 -5.74 20.38 2.10
C ILE A 70 -6.21 18.94 2.29
N VAL A 71 -6.43 18.53 3.53
CA VAL A 71 -6.94 17.20 3.92
C VAL A 71 -8.05 17.34 4.95
N ALA A 72 -9.03 16.46 4.92
CA ALA A 72 -10.18 16.53 5.82
C ALA A 72 -9.78 16.33 7.28
N LYS A 73 -8.88 15.40 7.57
CA LYS A 73 -8.37 15.08 8.92
C LYS A 73 -6.90 14.68 8.87
N ILE A 74 -6.19 14.88 10.00
CA ILE A 74 -4.76 14.57 10.12
C ILE A 74 -4.47 13.09 9.83
N ASP A 75 -5.30 12.16 10.30
CA ASP A 75 -5.16 10.73 10.09
C ASP A 75 -5.34 10.29 8.62
N ARG A 76 -5.94 11.14 7.78
CA ARG A 76 -6.04 10.95 6.33
C ARG A 76 -4.70 11.24 5.64
N LEU A 77 -3.91 12.18 6.16
CA LEU A 77 -2.58 12.43 5.60
C LEU A 77 -1.65 11.26 5.87
N THR A 78 -1.48 10.88 7.12
CA THR A 78 -0.61 9.76 7.50
C THR A 78 -0.96 9.18 8.85
N ARG A 79 -0.62 7.92 9.03
CA ARG A 79 -0.64 7.24 10.32
C ARG A 79 0.74 7.19 10.98
N VAL A 80 1.78 7.62 10.33
CA VAL A 80 3.16 7.62 10.84
C VAL A 80 3.53 9.02 11.26
N ALA A 81 3.70 9.26 12.55
CA ALA A 81 3.95 10.56 13.13
C ALA A 81 5.16 11.27 12.52
N TYR A 82 6.30 10.57 12.44
CA TYR A 82 7.53 11.12 11.87
C TYR A 82 7.36 11.58 10.43
N PHE A 83 6.68 10.78 9.59
CA PHE A 83 6.40 11.17 8.20
C PHE A 83 5.44 12.36 8.11
N GLY A 84 4.45 12.44 9.01
CA GLY A 84 3.54 13.58 9.10
C GLY A 84 4.27 14.87 9.42
N LEU A 85 5.17 14.84 10.40
CA LEU A 85 6.00 16.00 10.77
C LEU A 85 6.89 16.45 9.62
N GLN A 86 7.60 15.55 8.96
CA GLN A 86 8.42 15.88 7.80
C GLN A 86 7.64 16.55 6.66
N LEU A 87 6.39 16.10 6.44
CA LEU A 87 5.52 16.72 5.43
C LEU A 87 5.11 18.12 5.86
N CYS A 88 4.73 18.33 7.12
CA CYS A 88 4.33 19.64 7.63
C CYS A 88 5.49 20.65 7.69
N GLU A 89 6.72 20.19 7.87
CA GLU A 89 7.93 21.04 7.79
C GLU A 89 8.21 21.52 6.36
N LYS A 90 7.98 20.62 5.38
CA LYS A 90 8.34 20.89 3.98
C LYS A 90 7.24 21.55 3.17
N TYR A 91 5.98 21.29 3.51
CA TYR A 91 4.81 21.71 2.73
C TYR A 91 3.81 22.46 3.60
N LYS A 92 3.10 23.42 3.02
CA LYS A 92 1.96 24.07 3.67
C LYS A 92 0.76 23.13 3.62
N ILE A 93 0.37 22.56 4.76
CA ILE A 93 -0.74 21.63 4.85
C ILE A 93 -1.84 22.19 5.75
N ILE A 94 -3.06 22.15 5.26
CA ILE A 94 -4.27 22.57 5.99
C ILE A 94 -5.03 21.32 6.39
N PHE A 95 -5.32 21.21 7.68
CA PHE A 95 -6.20 20.15 8.24
C PHE A 95 -7.54 20.77 8.57
N CYS A 96 -8.63 20.30 7.92
CA CYS A 96 -9.96 20.90 8.13
C CYS A 96 -10.50 20.72 9.56
N ASP A 97 -10.09 19.65 10.24
CA ASP A 97 -10.45 19.40 11.65
C ASP A 97 -9.66 20.28 12.63
N HIS A 98 -8.49 20.80 12.22
CA HIS A 98 -7.63 21.65 13.05
C HIS A 98 -6.97 22.77 12.21
N PRO A 99 -7.72 23.72 11.66
CA PRO A 99 -7.23 24.67 10.67
C PRO A 99 -6.21 25.70 11.21
N THR A 100 -6.19 25.92 12.50
CA THR A 100 -5.30 26.90 13.18
C THR A 100 -4.12 26.25 13.89
N MET A 101 -3.93 24.92 13.70
CA MET A 101 -2.91 24.16 14.39
C MET A 101 -1.50 24.61 14.01
N GLY A 102 -0.75 25.12 14.96
CA GLY A 102 0.66 25.50 14.78
C GLY A 102 1.61 24.29 14.76
N THR A 103 2.87 24.51 14.39
CA THR A 103 3.89 23.44 14.29
C THR A 103 4.08 22.65 15.59
N LEU A 104 4.04 23.34 16.74
CA LEU A 104 4.15 22.70 18.04
C LEU A 104 2.96 21.78 18.32
N GLU A 105 1.75 22.25 18.07
CA GLU A 105 0.52 21.47 18.26
C GLU A 105 0.49 20.25 17.34
N GLN A 106 0.92 20.40 16.09
CA GLN A 106 1.09 19.27 15.15
C GLN A 106 2.06 18.24 15.70
N SER A 107 3.19 18.66 16.25
CA SER A 107 4.20 17.79 16.84
C SER A 107 3.64 17.00 18.03
N ILE A 108 2.91 17.67 18.92
CA ILE A 108 2.27 17.04 20.06
C ILE A 108 1.20 16.04 19.58
N TYR A 109 0.35 16.43 18.64
CA TYR A 109 -0.71 15.57 18.11
C TYR A 109 -0.15 14.28 17.48
N PHE A 110 0.86 14.41 16.62
CA PHE A 110 1.51 13.26 16.01
C PHE A 110 2.22 12.38 17.03
N GLY A 111 2.86 12.98 18.03
CA GLY A 111 3.50 12.24 19.13
C GLY A 111 2.48 11.41 19.94
N MET A 112 1.37 12.03 20.32
CA MET A 112 0.28 11.33 21.03
C MET A 112 -0.34 10.20 20.18
N ALA A 113 -0.61 10.45 18.93
CA ALA A 113 -1.15 9.45 18.01
C ALA A 113 -0.21 8.25 17.82
N GLN A 114 1.09 8.44 17.86
CA GLN A 114 2.07 7.36 17.83
C GLN A 114 2.08 6.58 19.15
N GLN A 115 2.07 7.27 20.28
CA GLN A 115 2.05 6.63 21.60
C GLN A 115 0.80 5.77 21.79
N GLU A 116 -0.36 6.26 21.40
CA GLU A 116 -1.62 5.49 21.47
C GLU A 116 -1.54 4.19 20.67
N ARG A 117 -0.98 4.22 19.46
CA ARG A 117 -0.76 3.00 18.65
C ARG A 117 0.18 2.02 19.31
N GLU A 118 1.25 2.50 19.92
CA GLU A 118 2.18 1.65 20.65
C GLU A 118 1.48 0.96 21.83
N TYR A 119 0.63 1.69 22.56
CA TYR A 119 -0.18 1.12 23.65
C TYR A 119 -1.20 0.10 23.13
N ILE A 120 -1.92 0.38 22.04
CA ILE A 120 -2.83 -0.59 21.42
C ILE A 120 -2.07 -1.84 20.97
N SER A 121 -0.92 -1.70 20.34
CA SER A 121 -0.06 -2.82 19.91
C SER A 121 0.40 -3.64 21.10
N GLN A 122 0.90 -3.00 22.18
CA GLN A 122 1.33 -3.68 23.39
C GLN A 122 0.17 -4.42 24.06
N ARG A 123 -1.00 -3.79 24.19
CA ARG A 123 -2.20 -4.41 24.75
C ARG A 123 -2.61 -5.65 23.94
N THR A 124 -2.64 -5.52 22.61
CA THR A 124 -2.99 -6.63 21.72
C THR A 124 -2.00 -7.78 21.84
N LYS A 125 -0.69 -7.49 21.85
CA LYS A 125 0.37 -8.50 22.04
C LYS A 125 0.25 -9.21 23.41
N ALA A 126 -0.03 -8.45 24.46
CA ALA A 126 -0.22 -8.99 25.79
C ALA A 126 -1.45 -9.91 25.86
N ALA A 127 -2.58 -9.48 25.29
CA ALA A 127 -3.80 -10.29 25.22
C ALA A 127 -3.59 -11.58 24.41
N LEU A 128 -2.93 -11.50 23.26
CA LEU A 128 -2.61 -12.68 22.44
C LEU A 128 -1.63 -13.63 23.17
N LYS A 129 -0.66 -13.08 23.90
CA LYS A 129 0.27 -13.89 24.73
C LYS A 129 -0.49 -14.63 25.83
N ALA A 130 -1.42 -13.96 26.52
CA ALA A 130 -2.27 -14.57 27.54
C ALA A 130 -3.19 -15.66 26.99
N LEU A 131 -3.77 -15.47 25.78
CA LEU A 131 -4.55 -16.50 25.11
C LEU A 131 -3.68 -17.71 24.72
N LYS A 132 -2.48 -17.47 24.21
CA LYS A 132 -1.53 -18.53 23.86
C LYS A 132 -1.10 -19.34 25.09
N SER A 133 -0.86 -18.70 26.24
CA SER A 133 -0.52 -19.40 27.50
C SER A 133 -1.68 -20.26 28.02
N LYS A 134 -2.94 -19.91 27.71
CA LYS A 134 -4.13 -20.72 28.01
C LYS A 134 -4.38 -21.83 26.98
N GLY A 135 -3.44 -22.09 26.07
CA GLY A 135 -3.56 -23.14 25.06
C GLY A 135 -4.48 -22.78 23.88
N VAL A 136 -4.97 -21.56 23.78
CA VAL A 136 -5.83 -21.13 22.67
C VAL A 136 -4.99 -21.05 21.41
N LYS A 137 -5.36 -21.78 20.37
CA LYS A 137 -4.70 -21.77 19.06
C LYS A 137 -5.04 -20.47 18.34
N LEU A 138 -4.07 -19.54 18.30
CA LEU A 138 -4.22 -18.26 17.61
C LEU A 138 -4.04 -18.44 16.10
N GLY A 139 -4.74 -17.61 15.32
CA GLY A 139 -4.68 -17.68 13.87
C GLY A 139 -5.40 -18.93 13.33
N ALA A 140 -6.52 -19.31 13.94
CA ALA A 140 -7.35 -20.40 13.46
C ALA A 140 -7.62 -20.21 11.95
N PRO A 141 -7.54 -21.30 11.15
CA PRO A 141 -7.93 -21.23 9.76
C PRO A 141 -9.36 -20.70 9.70
N ASN A 142 -9.61 -19.79 8.78
CA ASN A 142 -10.94 -19.24 8.55
C ASN A 142 -11.91 -20.44 8.41
N PRO A 143 -12.89 -20.63 9.33
CA PRO A 143 -13.80 -21.78 9.29
C PRO A 143 -14.60 -21.85 7.99
N HIS A 144 -14.66 -20.75 7.25
CA HIS A 144 -15.29 -20.67 5.94
C HIS A 144 -14.32 -20.97 4.77
N PHE A 145 -13.05 -21.31 5.04
CA PHE A 145 -12.09 -21.63 3.98
C PHE A 145 -12.27 -23.09 3.55
N THR A 146 -13.27 -23.31 2.70
CA THR A 146 -13.64 -24.61 2.18
C THR A 146 -12.59 -25.20 1.22
N ASP A 147 -12.60 -26.53 1.01
CA ASP A 147 -11.71 -27.17 0.03
C ASP A 147 -11.95 -26.68 -1.39
N ASN A 148 -13.16 -26.21 -1.69
CA ASN A 148 -13.46 -25.55 -2.97
C ASN A 148 -12.70 -24.23 -3.11
N MET A 149 -12.67 -23.41 -2.06
CA MET A 149 -11.90 -22.16 -2.05
C MET A 149 -10.39 -22.41 -2.16
N ARG A 150 -9.89 -23.50 -1.54
CA ARG A 150 -8.49 -23.94 -1.71
C ARG A 150 -8.18 -24.29 -3.16
N ARG A 151 -9.04 -25.07 -3.80
CA ARG A 151 -8.92 -25.45 -5.22
C ARG A 151 -8.96 -24.23 -6.13
N MET A 152 -9.91 -23.32 -5.92
CA MET A 152 -10.00 -22.06 -6.67
C MET A 152 -8.75 -21.18 -6.47
N ALA A 153 -8.23 -21.08 -5.25
CA ALA A 153 -7.01 -20.32 -4.98
C ALA A 153 -5.78 -20.94 -5.66
N LEU A 154 -5.66 -22.26 -5.68
CA LEU A 154 -4.59 -22.98 -6.39
C LEU A 154 -4.71 -22.81 -7.90
N SER A 155 -5.90 -22.95 -8.47
CA SER A 155 -6.18 -22.72 -9.89
C SER A 155 -5.82 -21.30 -10.30
N ARG A 156 -6.23 -20.28 -9.50
CA ARG A 156 -5.89 -18.88 -9.76
C ARG A 156 -4.39 -18.60 -9.68
N ARG A 157 -3.68 -19.23 -8.73
CA ARG A 157 -2.20 -19.14 -8.66
C ARG A 157 -1.53 -19.75 -9.89
N LYS A 158 -2.00 -20.92 -10.34
CA LYS A 158 -1.50 -21.58 -11.56
C LYS A 158 -1.74 -20.69 -12.77
N SER A 159 -2.96 -20.21 -12.97
CA SER A 159 -3.31 -19.29 -14.06
C SER A 159 -2.45 -18.02 -14.05
N ASN A 160 -2.30 -17.37 -12.91
CA ASN A 160 -1.46 -16.17 -12.79
C ASN A 160 0.01 -16.46 -13.10
N SER A 161 0.52 -17.63 -12.75
CA SER A 161 1.89 -18.02 -13.03
C SER A 161 2.11 -18.32 -14.53
N VAL A 162 1.16 -18.98 -15.18
CA VAL A 162 1.16 -19.25 -16.62
C VAL A 162 1.07 -17.94 -17.42
N ASN A 163 0.23 -17.01 -16.98
CA ASN A 163 0.04 -15.73 -17.67
C ASN A 163 1.10 -14.68 -17.35
N ASN A 164 2.02 -14.96 -16.43
CA ASN A 164 3.09 -14.03 -16.10
C ASN A 164 4.07 -13.85 -17.25
N GLU A 165 4.32 -12.61 -17.64
CA GLU A 165 5.15 -12.26 -18.79
C GLU A 165 6.59 -12.79 -18.69
N ALA A 166 7.22 -12.67 -17.51
CA ALA A 166 8.57 -13.18 -17.28
C ALA A 166 8.64 -14.71 -17.42
N ASN A 167 7.64 -15.44 -16.93
CA ASN A 167 7.52 -16.89 -17.10
C ASN A 167 7.32 -17.27 -18.57
N ARG A 168 6.45 -16.56 -19.28
CA ARG A 168 6.20 -16.83 -20.72
C ARG A 168 7.43 -16.60 -21.57
N LYS A 169 8.15 -15.49 -21.34
CA LYS A 169 9.41 -15.18 -22.05
C LYS A 169 10.47 -16.24 -21.77
N ALA A 170 10.67 -16.62 -20.52
CA ALA A 170 11.61 -17.65 -20.13
C ALA A 170 11.25 -19.02 -20.74
N TYR A 171 9.97 -19.41 -20.68
CA TYR A 171 9.48 -20.66 -21.24
C TYR A 171 9.69 -20.76 -22.76
N ALA A 172 9.35 -19.69 -23.52
CA ALA A 172 9.52 -19.65 -24.97
C ALA A 172 10.97 -19.96 -25.39
N ILE A 173 11.95 -19.56 -24.59
CA ILE A 173 13.36 -19.82 -24.85
C ILE A 173 13.74 -21.23 -24.43
N VAL A 174 13.44 -21.64 -23.19
CA VAL A 174 13.90 -22.94 -22.67
C VAL A 174 13.19 -24.14 -23.31
N SER A 175 12.03 -23.95 -23.91
CA SER A 175 11.29 -25.00 -24.63
C SER A 175 11.97 -25.43 -25.92
N ILE A 176 12.70 -24.54 -26.58
CA ILE A 176 13.46 -24.83 -27.82
C ILE A 176 14.92 -25.19 -27.57
N MET A 177 15.40 -25.04 -26.33
CA MET A 177 16.78 -25.35 -25.97
C MET A 177 16.94 -26.84 -25.65
N SER A 178 17.95 -27.48 -26.24
CA SER A 178 18.48 -28.78 -25.79
C SER A 178 19.45 -28.57 -24.63
N GLY A 179 19.62 -29.58 -23.78
CA GLY A 179 20.55 -29.55 -22.65
C GLY A 179 19.84 -29.69 -21.29
N ASN A 180 20.68 -29.74 -20.24
CA ASN A 180 20.19 -29.93 -18.87
C ASN A 180 19.61 -28.63 -18.26
N TRP A 181 18.92 -28.77 -17.15
CA TRP A 181 18.27 -27.63 -16.47
C TRP A 181 19.25 -26.56 -15.97
N SER A 182 20.49 -26.97 -15.66
CA SER A 182 21.54 -26.04 -15.23
C SER A 182 22.02 -25.14 -16.36
N ASP A 183 22.17 -25.70 -17.56
CA ASP A 183 22.58 -24.93 -18.74
C ASP A 183 21.49 -23.96 -19.18
N LYS A 184 20.21 -24.40 -19.14
CA LYS A 184 19.04 -23.57 -19.42
C LYS A 184 18.93 -22.40 -18.42
N ALA A 185 19.15 -22.66 -17.14
CA ALA A 185 19.14 -21.61 -16.11
C ALA A 185 20.29 -20.61 -16.30
N ARG A 186 21.50 -21.10 -16.62
CA ARG A 186 22.66 -20.26 -16.88
C ARG A 186 22.41 -19.38 -18.10
N PHE A 187 21.86 -19.94 -19.17
CA PHE A 187 21.53 -19.18 -20.38
C PHE A 187 20.54 -18.03 -20.07
N LEU A 188 19.45 -18.31 -19.35
CA LEU A 188 18.47 -17.27 -18.96
C LEU A 188 19.14 -16.15 -18.16
N ASN A 189 20.00 -16.50 -17.21
CA ASN A 189 20.67 -15.51 -16.35
C ASN A 189 21.67 -14.67 -17.13
N ASN A 190 22.47 -15.27 -18.00
CA ASN A 190 23.47 -14.58 -18.81
C ASN A 190 22.84 -13.62 -19.84
N ASN A 191 21.62 -13.92 -20.29
CA ASN A 191 20.85 -13.07 -21.19
C ASN A 191 19.88 -12.11 -20.47
N GLY A 192 20.05 -11.91 -19.16
CA GLY A 192 19.32 -10.90 -18.40
C GLY A 192 17.88 -11.25 -18.06
N PHE A 193 17.41 -12.47 -18.31
CA PHE A 193 16.07 -12.90 -17.93
C PHE A 193 15.95 -13.04 -16.41
N LYS A 194 14.99 -12.34 -15.84
CA LYS A 194 14.71 -12.38 -14.40
C LYS A 194 13.47 -13.22 -14.10
N THR A 195 13.45 -13.84 -12.93
CA THR A 195 12.24 -14.49 -12.42
C THR A 195 11.13 -13.45 -12.19
N PRO A 196 9.84 -13.82 -12.07
CA PRO A 196 8.75 -12.90 -11.75
C PRO A 196 8.96 -12.04 -10.51
N ARG A 197 9.85 -12.44 -9.62
CA ARG A 197 10.22 -11.69 -8.41
C ARG A 197 11.52 -10.89 -8.55
N GLY A 198 12.05 -10.76 -9.78
CA GLY A 198 13.28 -10.02 -10.06
C GLY A 198 14.60 -10.75 -9.75
N GLY A 199 14.54 -12.00 -9.27
CA GLY A 199 15.72 -12.81 -8.95
C GLY A 199 16.31 -13.55 -10.17
N ILE A 200 17.36 -14.34 -9.90
CA ILE A 200 17.99 -15.23 -10.90
C ILE A 200 17.23 -16.56 -11.01
N TRP A 201 17.29 -17.18 -12.19
CA TRP A 201 16.73 -18.50 -12.42
C TRP A 201 17.66 -19.60 -11.85
N ARG A 202 17.08 -20.56 -11.13
CA ARG A 202 17.75 -21.76 -10.64
C ARG A 202 17.27 -22.98 -11.44
N PRO A 203 18.08 -24.04 -11.60
CA PRO A 203 17.71 -25.22 -12.39
C PRO A 203 16.33 -25.80 -12.05
N GLN A 204 16.04 -25.97 -10.76
CA GLN A 204 14.75 -26.49 -10.28
C GLN A 204 13.56 -25.56 -10.62
N GLN A 205 13.79 -24.24 -10.71
CA GLN A 205 12.75 -23.29 -11.09
C GLN A 205 12.45 -23.37 -12.58
N VAL A 206 13.48 -23.59 -13.41
CA VAL A 206 13.33 -23.79 -14.85
C VAL A 206 12.57 -25.09 -15.13
N GLN A 207 12.90 -26.17 -14.45
CA GLN A 207 12.18 -27.44 -14.55
C GLN A 207 10.69 -27.25 -14.20
N ARG A 208 10.40 -26.66 -13.02
CA ARG A 208 9.02 -26.39 -12.60
C ARG A 208 8.25 -25.48 -13.56
N LEU A 209 8.95 -24.54 -14.19
CA LEU A 209 8.35 -23.67 -15.20
C LEU A 209 7.89 -24.48 -16.40
N VAL A 210 8.76 -25.35 -16.91
CA VAL A 210 8.43 -26.21 -18.06
C VAL A 210 7.30 -27.16 -17.72
N ASP A 211 7.38 -27.85 -16.57
CA ASP A 211 6.33 -28.79 -16.10
C ASP A 211 4.97 -28.09 -15.96
N MET A 212 4.96 -26.84 -15.50
CA MET A 212 3.74 -26.05 -15.33
C MET A 212 3.14 -25.58 -16.65
N MET A 213 3.97 -25.25 -17.64
CA MET A 213 3.54 -24.73 -18.94
C MET A 213 3.15 -25.83 -19.94
N THR A 214 3.55 -27.10 -19.69
CA THR A 214 3.25 -28.27 -20.53
C THR A 214 1.98 -29.02 -20.07
N GLN A 215 1.46 -28.71 -18.89
CA GLN A 215 0.20 -29.23 -18.32
C GLN A 215 -1.00 -28.28 -18.58
#